data_1855d30920165872eb1e9016e0474357
#
_entry.id   1855d30920165872eb1e9016e0474357
#
_cell.length_a   1.000
_cell.length_b   1.000
_cell.length_c   1.000
_cell.angle_alpha   90.00
_cell.angle_beta   90.00
_cell.angle_gamma   90.00
#
_symmetry.space_group_name_H-M   'P 1'
#
loop_
_entity.id
_entity.type
_entity.pdbx_description
1 polymer ?
#
loop_
_entity_poly.entity_id
_entity_poly.type
_entity_poly.pdbx_seq_one_letter_code
_entity_poly.pdbx_strand_id
1 'polypeptide(L)'
;QGWGSQTIIASFIISVVGLFFLFLTERRVKSPIIDLKLFKESTFTSSSLIYMIFGFAIIVPSLILNYFLQNVRNYSALHSAYLIIPTSLAIVIGMLLATKMYQKISARLLISIGLVITAAGLFMLSLIQYNTSQSIIVCCNVIIGLGLGFMAMSLTSSVKYLPINKAGIGSGIVNASRYVGQAIGMALLVTILNSNVNIAKTQIKETAYKQIEKRVLSTDVKKVAKKEIAKTFDTTKNSNSISTKQSNMVDTIKTAAQKTDNLPEPKKGSNYRKIYEANQLLINGVETVSSSVSQLSSSLKTISGGQAKVGTAIKLLAQKDELSSALKVIVYEKNDQLSRAFDNVFIVGAIIVLICTPSCLLYTSPSPRDLSTS
;
A
#
# COMPACT_ATOMS: atom_id res chain seq x y z
N GLN A 1 -14.57 -7.40 5.85
CA GLN A 1 -15.20 -8.14 6.94
C GLN A 1 -14.21 -8.17 8.09
N GLY A 2 -14.61 -7.71 9.31
CA GLY A 2 -13.74 -7.72 10.49
C GLY A 2 -13.59 -9.13 11.07
N TRP A 3 -12.61 -9.33 11.97
CA TRP A 3 -12.34 -10.60 12.65
C TRP A 3 -13.55 -11.24 13.35
N GLY A 4 -14.58 -10.44 13.73
CA GLY A 4 -15.83 -10.91 14.32
C GLY A 4 -16.91 -11.33 13.31
N SER A 5 -16.62 -11.39 12.01
CA SER A 5 -17.59 -11.83 10.99
C SER A 5 -17.91 -13.32 11.16
N GLN A 6 -19.19 -13.67 11.08
CA GLN A 6 -19.67 -15.05 11.15
C GLN A 6 -18.94 -15.98 10.17
N THR A 7 -18.64 -15.48 8.96
CA THR A 7 -17.90 -16.24 7.94
C THR A 7 -16.48 -16.57 8.37
N ILE A 8 -15.79 -15.65 9.05
CA ILE A 8 -14.43 -15.88 9.55
C ILE A 8 -14.45 -16.86 10.71
N ILE A 9 -15.39 -16.72 11.65
CA ILE A 9 -15.55 -17.61 12.79
C ILE A 9 -15.89 -19.03 12.30
N ALA A 10 -16.82 -19.17 11.35
CA ALA A 10 -17.17 -20.46 10.77
C ALA A 10 -15.96 -21.12 10.06
N SER A 11 -15.21 -20.37 9.27
CA SER A 11 -14.00 -20.86 8.59
C SER A 11 -12.94 -21.31 9.59
N PHE A 12 -12.78 -20.60 10.71
CA PHE A 12 -11.84 -20.97 11.78
C PHE A 12 -12.28 -22.27 12.47
N ILE A 13 -13.56 -22.42 12.79
CA ILE A 13 -14.11 -23.64 13.38
C ILE A 13 -13.89 -24.82 12.43
N ILE A 14 -14.22 -24.68 11.15
CA ILE A 14 -14.02 -25.74 10.14
C ILE A 14 -12.54 -26.11 10.05
N SER A 15 -11.64 -25.15 10.08
CA SER A 15 -10.19 -25.38 10.04
C SER A 15 -9.71 -26.18 11.26
N VAL A 16 -10.13 -25.79 12.46
CA VAL A 16 -9.78 -26.50 13.72
C VAL A 16 -10.32 -27.92 13.73
N VAL A 17 -11.59 -28.10 13.32
CA VAL A 17 -12.22 -29.43 13.22
C VAL A 17 -11.49 -30.27 12.17
N GLY A 18 -11.16 -29.74 11.02
CA GLY A 18 -10.40 -30.43 9.98
C GLY A 18 -9.01 -30.86 10.45
N LEU A 19 -8.28 -30.01 11.17
CA LEU A 19 -6.99 -30.36 11.78
C LEU A 19 -7.13 -31.45 12.82
N PHE A 20 -8.16 -31.41 13.63
CA PHE A 20 -8.44 -32.43 14.63
C PHE A 20 -8.70 -33.80 13.99
N PHE A 21 -9.53 -33.86 12.96
CA PHE A 21 -9.76 -35.08 12.20
C PHE A 21 -8.49 -35.59 11.50
N LEU A 22 -7.73 -34.71 10.90
CA LEU A 22 -6.44 -35.06 10.32
C LEU A 22 -5.51 -35.71 11.35
N PHE A 23 -5.36 -35.09 12.52
CA PHE A 23 -4.53 -35.62 13.59
C PHE A 23 -5.00 -36.99 14.11
N LEU A 24 -6.31 -37.20 14.22
CA LEU A 24 -6.89 -38.50 14.61
C LEU A 24 -6.64 -39.60 13.58
N THR A 25 -6.78 -39.25 12.29
CA THR A 25 -6.56 -40.14 11.16
C THR A 25 -5.08 -40.55 11.08
N GLU A 26 -4.18 -39.55 11.14
CA GLU A 26 -2.72 -39.76 11.08
C GLU A 26 -2.20 -40.69 12.21
N ARG A 27 -2.82 -40.64 13.38
CA ARG A 27 -2.45 -41.57 14.47
C ARG A 27 -2.85 -43.01 14.22
N ARG A 28 -3.82 -43.30 13.33
CA ARG A 28 -4.37 -44.63 13.07
C ARG A 28 -3.80 -45.29 11.82
N VAL A 29 -3.21 -44.52 10.90
CA VAL A 29 -2.71 -45.03 9.61
C VAL A 29 -1.29 -45.57 9.77
N LYS A 30 -1.02 -46.73 9.14
CA LYS A 30 0.31 -47.37 9.14
C LYS A 30 1.38 -46.56 8.37
N SER A 31 0.96 -45.73 7.38
CA SER A 31 1.84 -44.88 6.61
C SER A 31 1.30 -43.43 6.64
N PRO A 32 1.62 -42.67 7.72
CA PRO A 32 1.08 -41.33 7.88
C PRO A 32 1.65 -40.38 6.83
N ILE A 33 0.81 -39.45 6.33
CA ILE A 33 1.21 -38.37 5.40
C ILE A 33 2.11 -37.36 6.12
N ILE A 34 1.88 -37.15 7.42
CA ILE A 34 2.69 -36.28 8.30
C ILE A 34 3.41 -37.17 9.33
N ASP A 35 4.64 -37.58 9.02
CA ASP A 35 5.45 -38.31 9.99
C ASP A 35 6.01 -37.33 11.05
N LEU A 36 5.31 -37.24 12.19
CA LEU A 36 5.70 -36.35 13.29
C LEU A 36 7.10 -36.67 13.86
N LYS A 37 7.63 -37.86 13.58
CA LYS A 37 9.00 -38.22 13.97
C LYS A 37 10.05 -37.41 13.24
N LEU A 38 9.72 -36.88 12.03
CA LEU A 38 10.64 -36.02 11.28
C LEU A 38 10.93 -34.71 12.02
N PHE A 39 9.99 -34.23 12.83
CA PHE A 39 10.21 -33.04 13.65
C PHE A 39 11.14 -33.22 14.83
N LYS A 40 11.53 -34.46 15.15
CA LYS A 40 12.58 -34.74 16.13
C LYS A 40 13.98 -34.44 15.56
N GLU A 41 14.12 -34.50 14.25
CA GLU A 41 15.36 -34.13 13.55
C GLU A 41 15.54 -32.61 13.53
N SER A 42 16.54 -32.14 14.26
CA SER A 42 16.82 -30.69 14.40
C SER A 42 16.98 -29.98 13.05
N THR A 43 17.66 -30.61 12.10
CA THR A 43 17.90 -30.07 10.75
C THR A 43 16.58 -29.91 9.98
N PHE A 44 15.70 -30.90 10.05
CA PHE A 44 14.40 -30.87 9.37
C PHE A 44 13.50 -29.77 9.94
N THR A 45 13.41 -29.69 11.26
CA THR A 45 12.56 -28.70 11.95
C THR A 45 13.05 -27.28 11.70
N SER A 46 14.36 -27.03 11.82
CA SER A 46 14.95 -25.71 11.54
C SER A 46 14.76 -25.30 10.08
N SER A 47 14.97 -26.22 9.13
CA SER A 47 14.75 -25.96 7.71
C SER A 47 13.29 -25.66 7.39
N SER A 48 12.34 -26.38 8.01
CA SER A 48 10.90 -26.16 7.86
C SER A 48 10.50 -24.78 8.38
N LEU A 49 11.08 -24.37 9.51
CA LEU A 49 10.85 -23.05 10.10
C LEU A 49 11.38 -21.92 9.20
N ILE A 50 12.58 -22.10 8.65
CA ILE A 50 13.16 -21.14 7.71
C ILE A 50 12.32 -21.06 6.43
N TYR A 51 11.82 -22.18 5.94
CA TYR A 51 10.97 -22.19 4.75
C TYR A 51 9.58 -21.59 5.02
N MET A 52 9.12 -21.63 6.26
CA MET A 52 7.95 -20.87 6.71
C MET A 52 8.22 -19.37 6.66
N ILE A 53 9.41 -18.92 7.09
CA ILE A 53 9.83 -17.50 6.99
C ILE A 53 9.99 -17.06 5.53
N PHE A 54 10.50 -17.93 4.67
CA PHE A 54 10.50 -17.69 3.22
C PHE A 54 9.08 -17.44 2.69
N GLY A 55 8.11 -18.25 3.12
CA GLY A 55 6.70 -18.08 2.80
C GLY A 55 6.14 -16.75 3.28
N PHE A 56 6.48 -16.35 4.51
CA PHE A 56 6.13 -15.03 5.06
C PHE A 56 6.73 -13.89 4.24
N ALA A 57 8.02 -13.95 3.93
CA ALA A 57 8.75 -12.87 3.27
C ALA A 57 8.26 -12.62 1.82
N ILE A 58 7.86 -13.65 1.09
CA ILE A 58 7.38 -13.53 -0.29
C ILE A 58 6.05 -12.75 -0.40
N ILE A 59 5.26 -12.67 0.69
CA ILE A 59 3.99 -11.92 0.71
C ILE A 59 4.25 -10.42 0.54
N VAL A 60 5.38 -9.91 1.03
CA VAL A 60 5.67 -8.46 0.97
C VAL A 60 5.74 -7.97 -0.48
N PRO A 61 6.62 -8.48 -1.36
CA PRO A 61 6.67 -8.03 -2.75
C PRO A 61 5.43 -8.47 -3.56
N SER A 62 4.85 -9.62 -3.29
CA SER A 62 3.75 -10.14 -4.11
C SER A 62 2.40 -9.50 -3.81
N LEU A 63 2.09 -9.21 -2.56
CA LEU A 63 0.79 -8.69 -2.14
C LEU A 63 0.89 -7.22 -1.70
N ILE A 64 1.75 -6.92 -0.73
CA ILE A 64 1.79 -5.59 -0.10
C ILE A 64 2.28 -4.53 -1.09
N LEU A 65 3.37 -4.81 -1.81
CA LEU A 65 3.85 -3.89 -2.84
C LEU A 65 2.84 -3.75 -3.98
N ASN A 66 2.14 -4.81 -4.35
CA ASN A 66 1.10 -4.75 -5.37
C ASN A 66 -0.04 -3.81 -4.95
N TYR A 67 -0.48 -3.89 -3.69
CA TYR A 67 -1.46 -2.94 -3.14
C TYR A 67 -0.94 -1.50 -3.13
N PHE A 68 0.33 -1.28 -2.79
CA PHE A 68 0.95 0.04 -2.85
C PHE A 68 0.93 0.61 -4.27
N LEU A 69 1.37 -0.17 -5.27
CA LEU A 69 1.42 0.27 -6.66
C LEU A 69 0.04 0.61 -7.22
N GLN A 70 -0.97 -0.20 -6.90
CA GLN A 70 -2.33 0.03 -7.42
C GLN A 70 -3.08 1.13 -6.66
N ASN A 71 -2.99 1.19 -5.32
CA ASN A 71 -3.84 2.08 -4.52
C ASN A 71 -3.18 3.43 -4.18
N VAL A 72 -1.84 3.49 -4.11
CA VAL A 72 -1.11 4.74 -3.84
C VAL A 72 -0.65 5.38 -5.15
N ARG A 73 -0.03 4.59 -6.03
CA ARG A 73 0.49 5.06 -7.32
C ARG A 73 -0.54 5.05 -8.45
N ASN A 74 -1.70 4.45 -8.24
CA ASN A 74 -2.78 4.29 -9.22
C ASN A 74 -2.31 3.60 -10.53
N TYR A 75 -1.36 2.67 -10.44
CA TYR A 75 -0.94 1.88 -11.59
C TYR A 75 -1.99 0.81 -11.92
N SER A 76 -2.11 0.48 -13.21
CA SER A 76 -2.94 -0.65 -13.62
C SER A 76 -2.37 -1.97 -13.04
N ALA A 77 -3.21 -2.99 -12.92
CA ALA A 77 -2.78 -4.31 -12.45
C ALA A 77 -1.64 -4.88 -13.30
N LEU A 78 -1.71 -4.68 -14.63
CA LEU A 78 -0.67 -5.12 -15.56
C LEU A 78 0.66 -4.38 -15.33
N HIS A 79 0.62 -3.05 -15.17
CA HIS A 79 1.82 -2.25 -14.92
C HIS A 79 2.46 -2.62 -13.56
N SER A 80 1.66 -2.84 -12.53
CA SER A 80 2.13 -3.30 -11.22
C SER A 80 2.80 -4.68 -11.32
N ALA A 81 2.22 -5.59 -12.11
CA ALA A 81 2.80 -6.91 -12.34
C ALA A 81 4.18 -6.83 -13.01
N TYR A 82 4.37 -5.97 -14.01
CA TYR A 82 5.68 -5.78 -14.64
C TYR A 82 6.77 -5.34 -13.67
N LEU A 83 6.44 -4.54 -12.67
CA LEU A 83 7.40 -4.10 -11.65
C LEU A 83 7.72 -5.20 -10.63
N ILE A 84 6.87 -6.22 -10.48
CA ILE A 84 7.03 -7.32 -9.53
C ILE A 84 7.68 -8.56 -10.18
N ILE A 85 7.48 -8.80 -11.49
CA ILE A 85 8.06 -9.94 -12.22
C ILE A 85 9.56 -10.10 -11.98
N PRO A 86 10.40 -9.03 -11.93
CA PRO A 86 11.83 -9.14 -11.65
C PRO A 86 12.16 -9.89 -10.36
N THR A 87 11.28 -9.83 -9.34
CA THR A 87 11.45 -10.60 -8.10
C THR A 87 11.48 -12.10 -8.38
N SER A 88 10.56 -12.60 -9.19
CA SER A 88 10.47 -14.03 -9.51
C SER A 88 11.69 -14.52 -10.30
N LEU A 89 12.15 -13.72 -11.28
CA LEU A 89 13.36 -14.01 -12.02
C LEU A 89 14.60 -14.01 -11.11
N ALA A 90 14.69 -13.05 -10.21
CA ALA A 90 15.78 -12.95 -9.25
C ALA A 90 15.79 -14.13 -8.25
N ILE A 91 14.63 -14.66 -7.85
CA ILE A 91 14.53 -15.87 -7.03
C ILE A 91 15.18 -17.07 -7.75
N VAL A 92 14.87 -17.25 -9.03
CA VAL A 92 15.45 -18.34 -9.82
C VAL A 92 16.97 -18.20 -9.93
N ILE A 93 17.46 -17.00 -10.27
CA ILE A 93 18.89 -16.68 -10.35
C ILE A 93 19.57 -16.92 -8.99
N GLY A 94 18.97 -16.42 -7.91
CA GLY A 94 19.48 -16.61 -6.54
C GLY A 94 19.57 -18.09 -6.15
N MET A 95 18.57 -18.89 -6.51
CA MET A 95 18.56 -20.33 -6.27
C MET A 95 19.67 -21.05 -7.04
N LEU A 96 19.90 -20.68 -8.30
CA LEU A 96 21.00 -21.24 -9.12
C LEU A 96 22.37 -20.88 -8.53
N LEU A 97 22.56 -19.62 -8.12
CA LEU A 97 23.79 -19.16 -7.47
C LEU A 97 24.01 -19.88 -6.15
N ALA A 98 22.98 -19.99 -5.31
CA ALA A 98 23.04 -20.70 -4.03
C ALA A 98 23.41 -22.17 -4.23
N THR A 99 22.85 -22.85 -5.24
CA THR A 99 23.16 -24.25 -5.56
C THR A 99 24.63 -24.43 -5.96
N LYS A 100 25.19 -23.52 -6.76
CA LYS A 100 26.63 -23.56 -7.11
C LYS A 100 27.51 -23.30 -5.87
N MET A 101 27.14 -22.34 -5.06
CA MET A 101 27.93 -21.98 -3.85
C MET A 101 27.80 -23.05 -2.77
N TYR A 102 26.75 -23.84 -2.73
CA TYR A 102 26.55 -24.93 -1.77
C TYR A 102 27.64 -26.01 -1.82
N GLN A 103 28.32 -26.15 -2.94
CA GLN A 103 29.49 -27.04 -3.07
C GLN A 103 30.71 -26.61 -2.22
N LYS A 104 30.80 -25.29 -1.92
CA LYS A 104 31.93 -24.69 -1.20
C LYS A 104 31.54 -24.11 0.16
N ILE A 105 30.29 -23.73 0.33
CA ILE A 105 29.78 -23.00 1.50
C ILE A 105 28.65 -23.81 2.12
N SER A 106 28.60 -23.86 3.45
CA SER A 106 27.53 -24.57 4.17
C SER A 106 26.15 -23.98 3.91
N ALA A 107 25.12 -24.83 3.87
CA ALA A 107 23.72 -24.38 3.71
C ALA A 107 23.34 -23.30 4.73
N ARG A 108 23.82 -23.44 5.97
CA ARG A 108 23.61 -22.48 7.05
C ARG A 108 24.03 -21.06 6.67
N LEU A 109 25.26 -20.89 6.19
CA LEU A 109 25.77 -19.58 5.78
C LEU A 109 24.99 -19.03 4.58
N LEU A 110 24.68 -19.85 3.58
CA LEU A 110 23.92 -19.42 2.42
C LEU A 110 22.51 -18.93 2.79
N ILE A 111 21.82 -19.66 3.64
CA ILE A 111 20.49 -19.28 4.12
C ILE A 111 20.54 -18.00 4.96
N SER A 112 21.55 -17.86 5.84
CA SER A 112 21.75 -16.63 6.64
C SER A 112 22.01 -15.42 5.76
N ILE A 113 22.84 -15.57 4.74
CA ILE A 113 23.08 -14.52 3.73
C ILE A 113 21.76 -14.16 3.03
N GLY A 114 20.97 -15.16 2.63
CA GLY A 114 19.66 -14.96 2.03
C GLY A 114 18.70 -14.17 2.91
N LEU A 115 18.63 -14.49 4.20
CA LEU A 115 17.80 -13.76 5.18
C LEU A 115 18.23 -12.29 5.30
N VAL A 116 19.55 -12.03 5.42
CA VAL A 116 20.08 -10.66 5.53
C VAL A 116 19.80 -9.86 4.26
N ILE A 117 20.04 -10.44 3.08
CA ILE A 117 19.76 -9.78 1.80
C ILE A 117 18.27 -9.48 1.66
N THR A 118 17.40 -10.43 2.02
CA THR A 118 15.94 -10.22 1.98
C THR A 118 15.52 -9.12 2.94
N ALA A 119 16.03 -9.13 4.18
CA ALA A 119 15.72 -8.10 5.16
C ALA A 119 16.19 -6.70 4.71
N ALA A 120 17.40 -6.61 4.14
CA ALA A 120 17.93 -5.37 3.58
C ALA A 120 17.06 -4.86 2.42
N GLY A 121 16.64 -5.74 1.50
CA GLY A 121 15.75 -5.38 0.40
C GLY A 121 14.37 -4.92 0.88
N LEU A 122 13.80 -5.56 1.89
CA LEU A 122 12.53 -5.14 2.50
C LEU A 122 12.68 -3.80 3.23
N PHE A 123 13.80 -3.56 3.90
CA PHE A 123 14.10 -2.27 4.51
C PHE A 123 14.26 -1.17 3.45
N MET A 124 14.94 -1.42 2.34
CA MET A 124 15.00 -0.48 1.22
C MET A 124 13.60 -0.20 0.65
N LEU A 125 12.73 -1.20 0.61
CA LEU A 125 11.35 -1.04 0.16
C LEU A 125 10.54 -0.12 1.09
N SER A 126 10.86 -0.05 2.39
CA SER A 126 10.20 0.86 3.33
C SER A 126 10.53 2.34 3.13
N LEU A 127 11.58 2.63 2.35
CA LEU A 127 11.97 4.01 2.02
C LEU A 127 11.30 4.51 0.72
N ILE A 128 10.46 3.70 0.10
CA ILE A 128 9.79 4.05 -1.16
C ILE A 128 8.60 4.95 -0.92
N GLN A 129 8.64 6.13 -1.51
CA GLN A 129 7.56 7.10 -1.53
C GLN A 129 6.73 7.01 -2.81
N TYR A 130 5.59 7.71 -2.86
CA TYR A 130 4.70 7.70 -4.04
C TYR A 130 5.38 8.22 -5.32
N ASN A 131 6.42 9.06 -5.21
CA ASN A 131 7.17 9.65 -6.33
C ASN A 131 8.51 8.95 -6.65
N THR A 132 8.86 7.87 -5.92
CA THR A 132 10.12 7.13 -6.15
C THR A 132 10.17 6.55 -7.56
N SER A 133 11.34 6.61 -8.22
CA SER A 133 11.54 6.06 -9.57
C SER A 133 11.19 4.56 -9.63
N GLN A 134 10.60 4.13 -10.73
CA GLN A 134 10.28 2.71 -10.98
C GLN A 134 11.54 1.82 -10.96
N SER A 135 12.68 2.35 -11.44
CA SER A 135 13.96 1.62 -11.45
C SER A 135 14.41 1.25 -10.02
N ILE A 136 14.19 2.12 -9.03
CA ILE A 136 14.52 1.83 -7.63
C ILE A 136 13.62 0.70 -7.11
N ILE A 137 12.33 0.71 -7.44
CA ILE A 137 11.39 -0.35 -7.03
C ILE A 137 11.83 -1.70 -7.61
N VAL A 138 12.19 -1.73 -8.89
CA VAL A 138 12.71 -2.93 -9.55
C VAL A 138 14.02 -3.40 -8.90
N CYS A 139 14.94 -2.49 -8.57
CA CYS A 139 16.18 -2.82 -7.88
C CYS A 139 15.92 -3.47 -6.51
N CYS A 140 15.03 -2.89 -5.70
CA CYS A 140 14.62 -3.48 -4.43
C CYS A 140 14.03 -4.88 -4.60
N ASN A 141 13.17 -5.05 -5.62
CA ASN A 141 12.55 -6.34 -5.93
C ASN A 141 13.60 -7.40 -6.36
N VAL A 142 14.61 -7.01 -7.13
CA VAL A 142 15.71 -7.91 -7.51
C VAL A 142 16.52 -8.33 -6.27
N ILE A 143 16.85 -7.40 -5.37
CA ILE A 143 17.58 -7.69 -4.13
C ILE A 143 16.77 -8.67 -3.25
N ILE A 144 15.47 -8.40 -3.06
CA ILE A 144 14.59 -9.31 -2.30
C ILE A 144 14.55 -10.68 -2.94
N GLY A 145 14.38 -10.73 -4.27
CA GLY A 145 14.30 -11.99 -5.01
C GLY A 145 15.59 -12.82 -4.89
N LEU A 146 16.76 -12.21 -5.00
CA LEU A 146 18.05 -12.88 -4.79
C LEU A 146 18.12 -13.47 -3.38
N GLY A 147 17.79 -12.71 -2.34
CA GLY A 147 17.77 -13.19 -0.96
C GLY A 147 16.82 -14.37 -0.76
N LEU A 148 15.59 -14.28 -1.30
CA LEU A 148 14.62 -15.37 -1.29
C LEU A 148 15.15 -16.61 -2.02
N GLY A 149 15.87 -16.45 -3.13
CA GLY A 149 16.50 -17.55 -3.85
C GLY A 149 17.52 -18.31 -3.01
N PHE A 150 18.34 -17.58 -2.22
CA PHE A 150 19.26 -18.22 -1.25
C PHE A 150 18.51 -18.94 -0.13
N MET A 151 17.42 -18.36 0.39
CA MET A 151 16.59 -19.00 1.41
C MET A 151 15.92 -20.29 0.91
N ALA A 152 15.64 -20.41 -0.39
CA ALA A 152 15.02 -21.60 -0.98
C ALA A 152 15.88 -22.87 -0.81
N MET A 153 17.20 -22.72 -0.57
CA MET A 153 18.09 -23.83 -0.23
C MET A 153 17.66 -24.59 1.04
N SER A 154 16.85 -23.98 1.91
CA SER A 154 16.32 -24.65 3.09
C SER A 154 15.46 -25.87 2.74
N LEU A 155 14.73 -25.85 1.61
CA LEU A 155 13.99 -27.00 1.12
C LEU A 155 14.92 -28.18 0.79
N THR A 156 15.97 -27.91 0.01
CA THR A 156 16.94 -28.95 -0.36
C THR A 156 17.67 -29.49 0.87
N SER A 157 18.02 -28.61 1.81
CA SER A 157 18.69 -29.00 3.05
C SER A 157 17.81 -29.82 3.97
N SER A 158 16.50 -29.58 4.00
CA SER A 158 15.56 -30.30 4.85
C SER A 158 15.43 -31.78 4.47
N VAL A 159 15.47 -32.10 3.18
CA VAL A 159 15.28 -33.46 2.69
C VAL A 159 16.58 -34.23 2.49
N LYS A 160 17.74 -33.54 2.49
CA LYS A 160 19.04 -34.15 2.21
C LYS A 160 19.41 -35.32 3.13
N TYR A 161 19.04 -35.24 4.39
CA TYR A 161 19.36 -36.23 5.42
C TYR A 161 18.21 -37.20 5.71
N LEU A 162 17.11 -37.10 4.97
CA LEU A 162 16.01 -38.02 5.11
C LEU A 162 16.24 -39.29 4.28
N PRO A 163 15.77 -40.46 4.76
CA PRO A 163 15.72 -41.67 3.96
C PRO A 163 14.95 -41.41 2.64
N ILE A 164 15.38 -42.03 1.55
CA ILE A 164 14.79 -41.82 0.20
C ILE A 164 13.28 -42.04 0.20
N ASN A 165 12.80 -43.07 0.95
CA ASN A 165 11.37 -43.37 1.08
C ASN A 165 10.58 -42.29 1.84
N LYS A 166 11.21 -41.39 2.58
CA LYS A 166 10.60 -40.30 3.35
C LYS A 166 10.85 -38.91 2.72
N ALA A 167 11.73 -38.80 1.73
CA ALA A 167 12.08 -37.53 1.11
C ALA A 167 10.86 -36.83 0.47
N GLY A 168 9.95 -37.56 -0.16
CA GLY A 168 8.71 -37.03 -0.72
C GLY A 168 7.78 -36.44 0.35
N ILE A 169 7.56 -37.19 1.44
CA ILE A 169 6.75 -36.74 2.59
C ILE A 169 7.41 -35.52 3.24
N GLY A 170 8.72 -35.54 3.45
CA GLY A 170 9.47 -34.42 4.01
C GLY A 170 9.35 -33.15 3.19
N SER A 171 9.51 -33.23 1.88
CA SER A 171 9.36 -32.06 0.99
C SER A 171 7.93 -31.51 0.99
N GLY A 172 6.92 -32.37 1.10
CA GLY A 172 5.52 -31.99 1.24
C GLY A 172 5.27 -31.19 2.53
N ILE A 173 5.79 -31.65 3.68
CA ILE A 173 5.67 -30.98 4.97
C ILE A 173 6.36 -29.59 4.93
N VAL A 174 7.56 -29.51 4.38
CA VAL A 174 8.29 -28.24 4.27
C VAL A 174 7.56 -27.25 3.37
N ASN A 175 6.99 -27.70 2.25
CA ASN A 175 6.14 -26.85 1.41
C ASN A 175 4.85 -26.41 2.14
N ALA A 176 4.23 -27.29 2.92
CA ALA A 176 3.09 -26.91 3.76
C ALA A 176 3.47 -25.82 4.77
N SER A 177 4.66 -25.92 5.41
CA SER A 177 5.20 -24.88 6.30
C SER A 177 5.33 -23.53 5.60
N ARG A 178 5.73 -23.50 4.34
CA ARG A 178 5.78 -22.27 3.52
C ARG A 178 4.39 -21.63 3.39
N TYR A 179 3.36 -22.42 3.08
CA TYR A 179 1.98 -21.91 2.98
C TYR A 179 1.44 -21.40 4.31
N VAL A 180 1.79 -22.06 5.42
CA VAL A 180 1.49 -21.55 6.77
C VAL A 180 2.16 -20.19 6.98
N GLY A 181 3.43 -20.05 6.61
CA GLY A 181 4.14 -18.77 6.66
C GLY A 181 3.48 -17.67 5.82
N GLN A 182 3.02 -18.01 4.61
CA GLN A 182 2.27 -17.09 3.76
C GLN A 182 0.94 -16.66 4.41
N ALA A 183 0.19 -17.59 4.99
CA ALA A 183 -1.08 -17.29 5.64
C ALA A 183 -0.88 -16.37 6.86
N ILE A 184 0.11 -16.65 7.70
CA ILE A 184 0.48 -15.81 8.85
C ILE A 184 0.94 -14.42 8.35
N GLY A 185 1.80 -14.37 7.33
CA GLY A 185 2.27 -13.14 6.72
C GLY A 185 1.13 -12.28 6.20
N MET A 186 0.22 -12.88 5.46
CA MET A 186 -0.96 -12.19 4.94
C MET A 186 -1.84 -11.65 6.07
N ALA A 187 -2.17 -12.47 7.07
CA ALA A 187 -3.03 -12.07 8.17
C ALA A 187 -2.41 -10.92 8.98
N LEU A 188 -1.13 -11.01 9.31
CA LEU A 188 -0.41 -10.02 10.12
C LEU A 188 -0.19 -8.73 9.35
N LEU A 189 0.41 -8.81 8.15
CA LEU A 189 0.78 -7.62 7.39
C LEU A 189 -0.44 -6.85 6.87
N VAL A 190 -1.49 -7.54 6.44
CA VAL A 190 -2.74 -6.89 6.02
C VAL A 190 -3.47 -6.26 7.21
N THR A 191 -3.41 -6.86 8.39
CA THR A 191 -3.99 -6.26 9.60
C THR A 191 -3.27 -4.95 9.96
N ILE A 192 -1.94 -4.95 9.98
CA ILE A 192 -1.12 -3.75 10.22
C ILE A 192 -1.41 -2.70 9.13
N LEU A 193 -1.44 -3.10 7.86
CA LEU A 193 -1.74 -2.20 6.76
C LEU A 193 -3.11 -1.53 6.94
N ASN A 194 -4.15 -2.31 7.24
CA ASN A 194 -5.50 -1.78 7.44
C ASN A 194 -5.57 -0.80 8.61
N SER A 195 -4.87 -1.08 9.72
CA SER A 195 -4.76 -0.17 10.85
C SER A 195 -4.10 1.14 10.45
N ASN A 196 -2.95 1.09 9.79
CA ASN A 196 -2.20 2.26 9.34
C ASN A 196 -2.98 3.07 8.30
N VAL A 197 -3.65 2.41 7.35
CA VAL A 197 -4.50 3.07 6.35
C VAL A 197 -5.69 3.78 7.00
N ASN A 198 -6.28 3.23 8.06
CA ASN A 198 -7.36 3.89 8.79
C ASN A 198 -6.88 5.13 9.52
N ILE A 199 -5.69 5.09 10.14
CA ILE A 199 -5.04 6.26 10.75
C ILE A 199 -4.76 7.32 9.68
N ALA A 200 -4.15 6.92 8.56
CA ALA A 200 -3.87 7.81 7.44
C ALA A 200 -5.15 8.48 6.89
N LYS A 201 -6.25 7.74 6.73
CA LYS A 201 -7.55 8.29 6.31
C LYS A 201 -8.05 9.39 7.25
N THR A 202 -7.92 9.21 8.56
CA THR A 202 -8.31 10.22 9.55
C THR A 202 -7.45 11.48 9.42
N GLN A 203 -6.14 11.34 9.30
CA GLN A 203 -5.21 12.46 9.12
C GLN A 203 -5.45 13.21 7.82
N ILE A 204 -5.70 12.48 6.71
CA ILE A 204 -6.04 13.09 5.42
C ILE A 204 -7.35 13.88 5.52
N LYS A 205 -8.38 13.33 6.19
CA LYS A 205 -9.67 14.00 6.41
C LYS A 205 -9.51 15.30 7.19
N GLU A 206 -8.74 15.28 8.27
CA GLU A 206 -8.46 16.48 9.07
C GLU A 206 -7.68 17.53 8.28
N THR A 207 -6.63 17.11 7.56
CA THR A 207 -5.86 18.01 6.72
C THR A 207 -6.71 18.61 5.61
N ALA A 208 -7.56 17.81 4.97
CA ALA A 208 -8.49 18.28 3.96
C ALA A 208 -9.46 19.33 4.52
N TYR A 209 -10.02 19.12 5.71
CA TYR A 209 -10.87 20.12 6.37
C TYR A 209 -10.12 21.41 6.67
N LYS A 210 -8.91 21.33 7.24
CA LYS A 210 -8.06 22.50 7.52
C LYS A 210 -7.71 23.28 6.25
N GLN A 211 -7.42 22.59 5.14
CA GLN A 211 -7.12 23.23 3.86
C GLN A 211 -8.34 23.96 3.27
N ILE A 212 -9.53 23.36 3.30
CA ILE A 212 -10.76 23.99 2.83
C ILE A 212 -11.12 25.21 3.70
N GLU A 213 -10.90 25.15 5.02
CA GLU A 213 -11.21 26.24 5.95
C GLU A 213 -10.31 27.46 5.73
N LYS A 214 -9.00 27.25 5.48
CA LYS A 214 -8.01 28.30 5.25
C LYS A 214 -8.22 29.05 3.93
N ARG A 215 -9.01 28.53 3.00
CA ARG A 215 -9.21 29.14 1.69
C ARG A 215 -10.38 30.12 1.67
N VAL A 216 -10.25 31.13 0.81
CA VAL A 216 -11.32 32.14 0.58
C VAL A 216 -12.36 31.55 -0.35
N LEU A 217 -13.28 30.75 0.22
CA LEU A 217 -14.37 30.08 -0.49
C LEU A 217 -15.70 30.51 0.14
N SER A 218 -16.78 30.49 -0.65
CA SER A 218 -18.13 30.74 -0.12
C SER A 218 -18.53 29.67 0.91
N THR A 219 -19.39 30.05 1.85
CA THR A 219 -19.86 29.15 2.91
C THR A 219 -20.49 27.88 2.35
N ASP A 220 -21.26 28.00 1.27
CA ASP A 220 -21.93 26.87 0.62
C ASP A 220 -20.95 25.94 -0.05
N VAL A 221 -19.93 26.45 -0.72
CA VAL A 221 -18.85 25.66 -1.33
C VAL A 221 -18.06 24.92 -0.23
N LYS A 222 -17.75 25.58 0.90
CA LYS A 222 -17.10 24.94 2.06
C LYS A 222 -17.95 23.80 2.62
N LYS A 223 -19.27 24.02 2.75
CA LYS A 223 -20.21 23.00 3.27
C LYS A 223 -20.31 21.78 2.36
N VAL A 224 -20.43 22.01 1.04
CA VAL A 224 -20.47 20.93 0.04
C VAL A 224 -19.15 20.18 0.00
N ALA A 225 -18.01 20.89 0.00
CA ALA A 225 -16.68 20.28 0.00
C ALA A 225 -16.46 19.41 1.25
N LYS A 226 -16.81 19.90 2.45
CA LYS A 226 -16.74 19.12 3.69
C LYS A 226 -17.64 17.88 3.66
N LYS A 227 -18.85 17.99 3.12
CA LYS A 227 -19.79 16.86 2.99
C LYS A 227 -19.25 15.78 2.04
N GLU A 228 -18.67 16.17 0.90
CA GLU A 228 -18.10 15.21 -0.06
C GLU A 228 -16.81 14.58 0.47
N ILE A 229 -15.95 15.34 1.19
CA ILE A 229 -14.80 14.78 1.91
C ILE A 229 -15.28 13.73 2.92
N ALA A 230 -16.24 14.05 3.79
CA ALA A 230 -16.79 13.09 4.75
C ALA A 230 -17.28 11.83 4.03
N LYS A 231 -18.13 11.97 3.01
CA LYS A 231 -18.68 10.86 2.23
C LYS A 231 -17.59 9.98 1.58
N THR A 232 -16.52 10.59 1.10
CA THR A 232 -15.40 9.86 0.46
C THR A 232 -14.62 9.02 1.46
N PHE A 233 -14.40 9.54 2.67
CA PHE A 233 -13.58 8.87 3.68
C PHE A 233 -14.37 8.02 4.69
N ASP A 234 -15.66 8.28 4.91
CA ASP A 234 -16.51 7.50 5.81
C ASP A 234 -17.07 6.22 5.16
N THR A 235 -16.99 6.08 3.84
CA THR A 235 -17.44 4.86 3.14
C THR A 235 -16.39 3.75 3.30
N THR A 236 -16.52 2.96 4.33
CA THR A 236 -15.57 1.94 4.82
C THR A 236 -15.42 0.70 3.92
N LYS A 237 -16.10 0.59 2.77
CA LYS A 237 -16.27 -0.70 2.08
C LYS A 237 -15.49 -0.94 0.79
N ASN A 238 -14.79 0.04 0.17
CA ASN A 238 -14.01 -0.27 -1.03
C ASN A 238 -12.83 0.70 -1.21
N SER A 239 -11.62 0.22 -0.95
CA SER A 239 -10.39 0.97 -1.21
C SER A 239 -10.14 1.24 -2.71
N ASN A 240 -10.71 0.44 -3.60
CA ASN A 240 -10.51 0.56 -5.05
C ASN A 240 -11.27 1.73 -5.72
N SER A 241 -12.06 2.51 -4.97
CA SER A 241 -12.91 3.56 -5.54
C SER A 241 -12.49 4.99 -5.17
N ILE A 242 -11.35 5.19 -4.50
CA ILE A 242 -10.95 6.53 -4.02
C ILE A 242 -10.59 7.47 -5.19
N SER A 243 -9.89 6.98 -6.21
CA SER A 243 -9.51 7.80 -7.38
C SER A 243 -10.71 8.19 -8.26
N THR A 244 -11.62 7.26 -8.51
CA THR A 244 -12.85 7.53 -9.30
C THR A 244 -13.82 8.44 -8.54
N LYS A 245 -13.94 8.28 -7.21
CA LYS A 245 -14.76 9.18 -6.36
C LYS A 245 -14.17 10.59 -6.26
N GLN A 246 -12.85 10.74 -6.41
CA GLN A 246 -12.19 12.05 -6.36
C GLN A 246 -12.57 12.93 -7.56
N SER A 247 -12.68 12.38 -8.78
CA SER A 247 -13.12 13.14 -9.96
C SER A 247 -14.57 13.61 -9.80
N ASN A 248 -15.45 12.75 -9.33
CA ASN A 248 -16.86 13.09 -9.07
C ASN A 248 -17.00 14.14 -7.96
N MET A 249 -16.15 14.09 -6.91
CA MET A 249 -16.13 15.11 -5.85
C MET A 249 -15.75 16.49 -6.40
N VAL A 250 -14.73 16.56 -7.25
CA VAL A 250 -14.31 17.82 -7.88
C VAL A 250 -15.42 18.43 -8.71
N ASP A 251 -16.12 17.63 -9.51
CA ASP A 251 -17.20 18.10 -10.37
C ASP A 251 -18.44 18.55 -9.57
N THR A 252 -18.78 17.83 -8.50
CA THR A 252 -19.87 18.23 -7.58
C THR A 252 -19.58 19.58 -6.91
N ILE A 253 -18.33 19.78 -6.44
CA ILE A 253 -17.93 21.04 -5.80
C ILE A 253 -17.89 22.19 -6.82
N LYS A 254 -17.41 21.96 -8.05
CA LYS A 254 -17.45 22.95 -9.13
C LYS A 254 -18.88 23.39 -9.47
N THR A 255 -19.81 22.42 -9.55
CA THR A 255 -21.21 22.72 -9.83
C THR A 255 -21.87 23.52 -8.70
N ALA A 256 -21.52 23.21 -7.44
CA ALA A 256 -21.99 23.99 -6.29
C ALA A 256 -21.43 25.41 -6.31
N ALA A 257 -20.16 25.61 -6.69
CA ALA A 257 -19.54 26.92 -6.80
C ALA A 257 -20.22 27.80 -7.87
N GLN A 258 -20.73 27.20 -8.94
CA GLN A 258 -21.45 27.92 -10.02
C GLN A 258 -22.87 28.37 -9.63
N LYS A 259 -23.48 27.75 -8.62
CA LYS A 259 -24.89 28.03 -8.21
C LYS A 259 -25.00 29.00 -7.04
N THR A 260 -23.89 29.53 -6.52
CA THR A 260 -23.89 30.34 -5.29
C THR A 260 -23.98 31.82 -5.64
N ASP A 261 -25.01 32.52 -5.17
CA ASP A 261 -25.22 33.96 -5.39
C ASP A 261 -24.30 34.86 -4.55
N ASN A 262 -23.84 34.38 -3.36
CA ASN A 262 -22.94 35.10 -2.47
C ASN A 262 -21.48 34.61 -2.59
N LEU A 263 -20.77 35.08 -3.58
CA LEU A 263 -19.38 34.73 -3.81
C LEU A 263 -18.44 35.68 -3.06
N PRO A 264 -17.47 35.17 -2.28
CA PRO A 264 -16.48 36.02 -1.60
C PRO A 264 -15.59 36.72 -2.62
N GLU A 265 -15.06 37.86 -2.23
CA GLU A 265 -14.11 38.62 -3.04
C GLU A 265 -12.80 37.86 -3.21
N PRO A 266 -12.10 38.03 -4.34
CA PRO A 266 -10.80 37.45 -4.56
C PRO A 266 -9.78 37.86 -3.49
N LYS A 267 -8.84 36.96 -3.17
CA LYS A 267 -7.79 37.16 -2.15
C LYS A 267 -6.94 38.40 -2.47
N LYS A 268 -6.66 39.23 -1.48
CA LYS A 268 -5.77 40.40 -1.61
C LYS A 268 -4.41 39.98 -2.16
N GLY A 269 -3.89 40.73 -3.13
CA GLY A 269 -2.60 40.45 -3.76
C GLY A 269 -2.66 39.47 -4.95
N SER A 270 -3.80 38.83 -5.22
CA SER A 270 -3.96 37.97 -6.40
C SER A 270 -4.21 38.77 -7.67
N ASN A 271 -3.85 38.22 -8.85
CA ASN A 271 -4.15 38.87 -10.14
C ASN A 271 -5.66 39.04 -10.35
N TYR A 272 -6.47 38.11 -9.86
CA TYR A 272 -7.93 38.22 -9.88
C TYR A 272 -8.44 39.38 -9.05
N ARG A 273 -7.78 39.71 -7.92
CA ARG A 273 -8.13 40.90 -7.13
C ARG A 273 -7.89 42.19 -7.87
N LYS A 274 -6.77 42.31 -8.54
CA LYS A 274 -6.45 43.51 -9.38
C LYS A 274 -7.48 43.70 -10.50
N ILE A 275 -7.83 42.62 -11.21
CA ILE A 275 -8.82 42.69 -12.30
C ILE A 275 -10.21 43.02 -11.74
N TYR A 276 -10.58 42.42 -10.57
CA TYR A 276 -11.84 42.71 -9.92
C TYR A 276 -11.97 44.17 -9.47
N GLU A 277 -10.91 44.75 -8.85
CA GLU A 277 -10.85 46.15 -8.45
C GLU A 277 -10.94 47.09 -9.64
N ALA A 278 -10.22 46.77 -10.72
CA ALA A 278 -10.29 47.55 -11.99
C ALA A 278 -11.72 47.51 -12.56
N ASN A 279 -12.39 46.34 -12.53
CA ASN A 279 -13.78 46.21 -12.99
C ASN A 279 -14.76 46.98 -12.09
N GLN A 280 -14.55 47.04 -10.77
CA GLN A 280 -15.37 47.85 -9.85
C GLN A 280 -15.19 49.36 -10.12
N LEU A 281 -13.97 49.83 -10.41
CA LEU A 281 -13.74 51.21 -10.81
C LEU A 281 -14.47 51.56 -12.10
N LEU A 282 -14.50 50.64 -13.08
CA LEU A 282 -15.26 50.83 -14.33
C LEU A 282 -16.76 50.89 -14.06
N ILE A 283 -17.31 50.04 -13.19
CA ILE A 283 -18.74 50.07 -12.80
C ILE A 283 -19.09 51.43 -12.19
N ASN A 284 -18.30 51.90 -11.21
CA ASN A 284 -18.53 53.19 -10.56
C ASN A 284 -18.41 54.37 -11.55
N GLY A 285 -17.46 54.29 -12.48
CA GLY A 285 -17.29 55.28 -13.55
C GLY A 285 -18.52 55.34 -14.48
N VAL A 286 -19.05 54.19 -14.91
CA VAL A 286 -20.25 54.07 -15.72
C VAL A 286 -21.49 54.61 -14.98
N GLU A 287 -21.62 54.31 -13.67
CA GLU A 287 -22.73 54.84 -12.85
C GLU A 287 -22.66 56.38 -12.73
N THR A 288 -21.46 56.95 -12.56
CA THR A 288 -21.24 58.40 -12.51
C THR A 288 -21.60 59.08 -13.84
N VAL A 289 -21.22 58.48 -14.96
CA VAL A 289 -21.56 58.97 -16.31
C VAL A 289 -23.05 58.80 -16.55
N SER A 290 -23.70 57.74 -16.10
CA SER A 290 -25.14 57.49 -16.22
C SER A 290 -25.97 58.52 -15.49
N SER A 291 -25.51 59.00 -14.33
CA SER A 291 -26.18 60.07 -13.56
C SER A 291 -26.10 61.44 -14.24
N SER A 292 -25.07 61.65 -15.11
CA SER A 292 -24.83 62.91 -15.77
C SER A 292 -25.51 63.03 -17.16
N VAL A 293 -25.98 61.91 -17.74
CA VAL A 293 -26.57 61.89 -19.11
C VAL A 293 -27.85 61.06 -19.16
N SER A 294 -28.95 61.71 -18.93
CA SER A 294 -30.28 61.06 -18.86
C SER A 294 -30.82 60.45 -20.17
N GLN A 295 -30.22 60.73 -21.32
CA GLN A 295 -30.68 60.22 -22.62
C GLN A 295 -29.93 58.94 -23.12
N LEU A 296 -28.82 58.51 -22.46
CA LEU A 296 -28.12 57.28 -22.77
C LEU A 296 -28.46 56.12 -21.80
N SER A 297 -29.48 56.26 -21.01
CA SER A 297 -29.83 55.41 -19.87
C SER A 297 -29.94 53.92 -20.21
N SER A 298 -30.54 53.52 -21.34
CA SER A 298 -30.76 52.12 -21.70
C SER A 298 -29.46 51.39 -22.10
N SER A 299 -28.59 52.01 -22.86
CA SER A 299 -27.32 51.44 -23.32
C SER A 299 -26.33 51.34 -22.16
N LEU A 300 -26.25 52.35 -21.30
CA LEU A 300 -25.39 52.37 -20.12
C LEU A 300 -25.83 51.35 -19.07
N LYS A 301 -27.15 51.14 -18.88
CA LYS A 301 -27.67 50.08 -18.01
C LYS A 301 -27.33 48.69 -18.51
N THR A 302 -27.29 48.46 -19.81
CA THR A 302 -26.83 47.21 -20.42
C THR A 302 -25.34 46.97 -20.20
N ILE A 303 -24.49 48.03 -20.33
CA ILE A 303 -23.05 47.97 -20.09
C ILE A 303 -22.78 47.72 -18.60
N SER A 304 -23.43 48.42 -17.69
CA SER A 304 -23.32 48.20 -16.24
C SER A 304 -23.73 46.78 -15.83
N GLY A 305 -24.84 46.26 -16.38
CA GLY A 305 -25.25 44.88 -16.18
C GLY A 305 -24.22 43.85 -16.74
N GLY A 306 -23.59 44.17 -17.87
CA GLY A 306 -22.52 43.36 -18.44
C GLY A 306 -21.28 43.32 -17.55
N GLN A 307 -20.85 44.46 -17.01
CA GLN A 307 -19.70 44.53 -16.08
C GLN A 307 -19.97 43.85 -14.75
N ALA A 308 -21.19 43.91 -14.22
CA ALA A 308 -21.58 43.14 -13.03
C ALA A 308 -21.44 41.63 -13.26
N LYS A 309 -21.85 41.13 -14.43
CA LYS A 309 -21.63 39.72 -14.84
C LYS A 309 -20.15 39.36 -14.94
N VAL A 310 -19.31 40.26 -15.47
CA VAL A 310 -17.85 40.07 -15.49
C VAL A 310 -17.28 40.01 -14.08
N GLY A 311 -17.70 40.86 -13.16
CA GLY A 311 -17.30 40.82 -11.77
C GLY A 311 -17.65 39.49 -11.10
N THR A 312 -18.84 38.96 -11.37
CA THR A 312 -19.25 37.64 -10.88
C THR A 312 -18.38 36.52 -11.47
N ALA A 313 -18.09 36.58 -12.77
CA ALA A 313 -17.21 35.62 -13.45
C ALA A 313 -15.80 35.62 -12.85
N ILE A 314 -15.22 36.80 -12.54
CA ILE A 314 -13.91 36.91 -11.89
C ILE A 314 -13.91 36.27 -10.51
N LYS A 315 -14.97 36.48 -9.71
CA LYS A 315 -15.12 35.83 -8.39
C LYS A 315 -15.19 34.31 -8.52
N LEU A 316 -15.92 33.79 -9.51
CA LEU A 316 -16.01 32.35 -9.79
C LEU A 316 -14.65 31.75 -10.19
N LEU A 317 -13.91 32.44 -11.06
CA LEU A 317 -12.57 32.01 -11.47
C LEU A 317 -11.60 31.99 -10.28
N ALA A 318 -11.64 33.02 -9.43
CA ALA A 318 -10.80 33.05 -8.22
C ALA A 318 -11.13 31.91 -7.27
N GLN A 319 -12.41 31.57 -7.06
CA GLN A 319 -12.80 30.42 -6.25
C GLN A 319 -12.36 29.10 -6.87
N LYS A 320 -12.45 28.96 -8.20
CA LYS A 320 -11.96 27.78 -8.91
C LYS A 320 -10.48 27.57 -8.68
N ASP A 321 -9.67 28.63 -8.71
CA ASP A 321 -8.22 28.54 -8.49
C ASP A 321 -7.87 28.21 -7.04
N GLU A 322 -8.55 28.83 -6.06
CA GLU A 322 -8.39 28.51 -4.63
C GLU A 322 -8.76 27.06 -4.35
N LEU A 323 -9.85 26.57 -4.95
CA LEU A 323 -10.28 25.18 -4.82
C LEU A 323 -9.29 24.22 -5.47
N SER A 324 -8.80 24.52 -6.68
CA SER A 324 -7.79 23.73 -7.38
C SER A 324 -6.49 23.62 -6.59
N SER A 325 -6.06 24.72 -5.98
CA SER A 325 -4.87 24.75 -5.12
C SER A 325 -5.06 23.93 -3.85
N ALA A 326 -6.23 24.01 -3.20
CA ALA A 326 -6.55 23.18 -2.05
C ALA A 326 -6.55 21.69 -2.39
N LEU A 327 -7.17 21.33 -3.53
CA LEU A 327 -7.22 19.94 -3.99
C LEU A 327 -5.84 19.37 -4.29
N LYS A 328 -4.92 20.15 -4.90
CA LYS A 328 -3.54 19.72 -5.13
C LYS A 328 -2.84 19.35 -3.81
N VAL A 329 -2.98 20.20 -2.78
CA VAL A 329 -2.38 19.92 -1.46
C VAL A 329 -3.01 18.69 -0.82
N ILE A 330 -4.32 18.54 -0.90
CA ILE A 330 -5.04 17.36 -0.36
C ILE A 330 -4.60 16.07 -1.07
N VAL A 331 -4.43 16.10 -2.40
CA VAL A 331 -3.96 14.94 -3.17
C VAL A 331 -2.52 14.58 -2.81
N TYR A 332 -1.65 15.58 -2.68
CA TYR A 332 -0.27 15.37 -2.25
C TYR A 332 -0.24 14.71 -0.87
N GLU A 333 -0.92 15.30 0.11
CA GLU A 333 -1.00 14.78 1.48
C GLU A 333 -1.59 13.37 1.53
N LYS A 334 -2.65 13.10 0.73
CA LYS A 334 -3.22 11.75 0.60
C LYS A 334 -2.15 10.74 0.16
N ASN A 335 -1.39 11.06 -0.87
CA ASN A 335 -0.40 10.14 -1.41
C ASN A 335 0.77 9.93 -0.44
N ASP A 336 1.19 10.98 0.27
CA ASP A 336 2.24 10.92 1.28
C ASP A 336 1.80 10.08 2.50
N GLN A 337 0.65 10.37 3.09
CA GLN A 337 0.12 9.65 4.24
C GLN A 337 -0.18 8.18 3.94
N LEU A 338 -0.72 7.90 2.75
CA LEU A 338 -0.91 6.52 2.32
C LEU A 338 0.43 5.80 2.10
N SER A 339 1.44 6.47 1.54
CA SER A 339 2.78 5.89 1.39
C SER A 339 3.34 5.46 2.75
N ARG A 340 3.32 6.35 3.74
CA ARG A 340 3.77 6.07 5.12
C ARG A 340 3.02 4.93 5.79
N ALA A 341 1.76 4.71 5.43
CA ALA A 341 0.99 3.58 5.94
C ALA A 341 1.59 2.22 5.50
N PHE A 342 2.23 2.18 4.33
CA PHE A 342 2.92 0.98 3.84
C PHE A 342 4.35 0.84 4.39
N ASP A 343 5.05 1.96 4.69
CA ASP A 343 6.43 1.95 5.18
C ASP A 343 6.55 1.08 6.44
N ASN A 344 5.65 1.26 7.41
CA ASN A 344 5.62 0.47 8.64
C ASN A 344 5.42 -1.03 8.37
N VAL A 345 4.64 -1.39 7.34
CA VAL A 345 4.40 -2.80 6.99
C VAL A 345 5.68 -3.43 6.42
N PHE A 346 6.41 -2.71 5.57
CA PHE A 346 7.69 -3.15 5.03
C PHE A 346 8.75 -3.28 6.13
N ILE A 347 8.81 -2.33 7.07
CA ILE A 347 9.72 -2.38 8.23
C ILE A 347 9.41 -3.60 9.09
N VAL A 348 8.15 -3.84 9.44
CA VAL A 348 7.76 -5.02 10.23
C VAL A 348 8.14 -6.30 9.51
N GLY A 349 7.93 -6.38 8.18
CA GLY A 349 8.37 -7.50 7.37
C GLY A 349 9.88 -7.73 7.44
N ALA A 350 10.68 -6.66 7.32
CA ALA A 350 12.14 -6.71 7.43
C ALA A 350 12.60 -7.15 8.81
N ILE A 351 12.01 -6.61 9.88
CA ILE A 351 12.34 -6.95 11.27
C ILE A 351 12.06 -8.42 11.56
N ILE A 352 10.90 -8.95 11.14
CA ILE A 352 10.55 -10.36 11.36
C ILE A 352 11.57 -11.27 10.67
N VAL A 353 11.92 -10.98 9.41
CA VAL A 353 12.93 -11.75 8.67
C VAL A 353 14.29 -11.67 9.35
N LEU A 354 14.68 -10.50 9.86
CA LEU A 354 15.97 -10.28 10.52
C LEU A 354 16.04 -11.01 11.88
N ILE A 355 14.98 -10.95 12.69
CA ILE A 355 14.90 -11.63 14.00
C ILE A 355 15.04 -13.16 13.83
N CYS A 356 14.61 -13.70 12.70
CA CYS A 356 14.75 -15.12 12.42
C CYS A 356 16.15 -15.52 11.96
N THR A 357 17.06 -14.58 11.69
CA THR A 357 18.43 -14.88 11.28
C THR A 357 19.23 -15.64 12.36
N PRO A 358 19.19 -15.27 13.66
CA PRO A 358 19.86 -16.07 14.73
C PRO A 358 19.33 -17.50 14.82
N SER A 359 18.04 -17.74 14.59
CA SER A 359 17.48 -19.10 14.57
C SER A 359 18.10 -19.97 13.48
N CYS A 360 18.55 -19.36 12.38
CA CYS A 360 19.30 -20.03 11.32
C CYS A 360 20.72 -20.38 11.76
N LEU A 361 21.35 -19.57 12.61
CA LEU A 361 22.68 -19.86 13.17
C LEU A 361 22.66 -21.01 14.17
N LEU A 362 21.55 -21.22 14.88
CA LEU A 362 21.30 -22.37 15.75
C LEU A 362 21.00 -23.66 14.97
N TYR A 363 20.85 -23.55 13.66
CA TYR A 363 20.69 -24.66 12.74
C TYR A 363 21.90 -25.59 12.81
N THR A 364 21.78 -26.72 13.49
CA THR A 364 22.85 -27.73 13.57
C THR A 364 22.84 -28.57 12.30
N SER A 365 23.76 -28.27 11.36
CA SER A 365 24.09 -29.30 10.38
C SER A 365 24.75 -30.47 11.13
N PRO A 366 24.32 -31.72 10.93
CA PRO A 366 25.04 -32.85 11.48
C PRO A 366 26.53 -32.74 11.07
N SER A 367 27.41 -32.88 12.05
CA SER A 367 28.84 -32.92 11.81
C SER A 367 29.15 -34.11 10.86
N PRO A 368 30.14 -34.02 9.98
CA PRO A 368 30.59 -35.18 9.23
C PRO A 368 30.97 -36.38 10.12
N ARG A 369 31.18 -36.18 11.42
CA ARG A 369 31.45 -37.22 12.42
C ARG A 369 30.21 -38.04 12.78
N ASP A 370 28.99 -37.44 12.69
CA ASP A 370 27.72 -38.12 13.00
C ASP A 370 27.27 -39.06 11.87
N LEU A 371 27.86 -38.91 10.69
CA LEU A 371 27.59 -39.77 9.51
C LEU A 371 28.53 -40.98 9.42
N SER A 372 29.55 -41.08 10.29
CA SER A 372 30.51 -42.22 10.30
C SER A 372 30.13 -43.35 11.22
N THR A 373 29.00 -43.23 11.97
CA THR A 373 28.54 -44.21 12.96
C THR A 373 27.17 -44.80 12.67
N SER A 374 26.66 -44.64 11.45
CA SER A 374 25.41 -45.29 11.01
C SER A 374 25.62 -46.19 9.80
#